data_0a4df816f2711eb65418d3d76d94569d
#
_entry.id   0a4df816f2711eb65418d3d76d94569d
#
_cell.length_a   1.000
_cell.length_b   1.000
_cell.length_c   1.000
_cell.angle_alpha   90.00
_cell.angle_beta   90.00
_cell.angle_gamma   90.00
#
_symmetry.space_group_name_H-M   'P 1'
#
loop_
_entity.id
_entity.type
_entity.pdbx_description
1 polymer ?
#
loop_
_entity_poly.entity_id
_entity_poly.type
_entity_poly.pdbx_seq_one_letter_code
_entity_poly.pdbx_strand_id
1 'polypeptide(L)'
;MTIQQIKQQLEDIRYEEWVQIFPTLSQDPRAGVQTLLRQKQRQFERERALQVDFERRMTYEHEWKARGFTRIVGVDEVGRGPLAGPVVAAAVLLPDGFYLAGLNDSKKMSKTARDAAYAHIIEVAEVGVGIVEPKTIDVINIYESTKLAMTEAIHQVGEVDALLIDAMKLELDIPQQSLIKGDTLSVSIAAASVVAKVVRDRMMEEYDLTYPGYGFAKNAGYGTEAHLEGLRRLGVTPIHRRTFAPIKHM
;
A
#
# COMPACT_ATOMS: atom_id res chain seq x y z
N MET A 1 -40.73 -16.61 11.87
CA MET A 1 -39.94 -16.26 10.67
C MET A 1 -39.32 -17.51 10.05
N THR A 2 -39.23 -17.59 8.72
CA THR A 2 -38.48 -18.62 8.03
C THR A 2 -36.99 -18.32 8.10
N ILE A 3 -36.12 -19.32 7.89
CA ILE A 3 -34.65 -19.12 7.86
C ILE A 3 -34.26 -18.12 6.78
N GLN A 4 -34.96 -18.12 5.64
CA GLN A 4 -34.72 -17.19 4.55
C GLN A 4 -35.05 -15.72 4.94
N GLN A 5 -36.14 -15.51 5.66
CA GLN A 5 -36.50 -14.20 6.18
C GLN A 5 -35.48 -13.67 7.20
N ILE A 6 -34.98 -14.59 8.08
CA ILE A 6 -33.91 -14.23 9.03
C ILE A 6 -32.62 -13.87 8.28
N LYS A 7 -32.22 -14.67 7.26
CA LYS A 7 -31.06 -14.35 6.44
C LYS A 7 -31.17 -12.96 5.83
N GLN A 8 -32.30 -12.63 5.21
CA GLN A 8 -32.54 -11.32 4.59
C GLN A 8 -32.50 -10.19 5.62
N GLN A 9 -33.06 -10.37 6.82
CA GLN A 9 -32.99 -9.40 7.91
C GLN A 9 -31.56 -9.17 8.37
N LEU A 10 -30.69 -10.19 8.37
CA LEU A 10 -29.30 -10.11 8.80
C LEU A 10 -28.35 -9.59 7.71
N GLU A 11 -28.77 -9.49 6.45
CA GLU A 11 -27.90 -9.15 5.33
C GLU A 11 -27.28 -7.75 5.50
N ASP A 12 -28.12 -6.74 5.74
CA ASP A 12 -27.73 -5.33 5.86
C ASP A 12 -27.83 -4.76 7.29
N ILE A 13 -27.99 -5.63 8.29
CA ILE A 13 -28.18 -5.21 9.67
C ILE A 13 -26.95 -4.50 10.22
N ARG A 14 -27.13 -3.34 10.87
CA ARG A 14 -26.07 -2.63 11.58
C ARG A 14 -25.82 -3.25 12.95
N TYR A 15 -24.63 -3.02 13.51
CA TYR A 15 -24.21 -3.62 14.78
C TYR A 15 -25.16 -3.27 15.95
N GLU A 16 -25.68 -2.04 16.01
CA GLU A 16 -26.63 -1.59 17.03
C GLU A 16 -27.94 -2.38 16.99
N GLU A 17 -28.44 -2.64 15.80
CA GLU A 17 -29.65 -3.45 15.58
C GLU A 17 -29.40 -4.93 15.87
N TRP A 18 -28.20 -5.43 15.47
CA TRP A 18 -27.77 -6.78 15.79
C TRP A 18 -27.78 -7.06 17.29
N VAL A 19 -27.22 -6.17 18.11
CA VAL A 19 -27.17 -6.32 19.58
C VAL A 19 -28.57 -6.42 20.16
N GLN A 20 -29.58 -5.75 19.57
CA GLN A 20 -30.95 -5.79 20.04
C GLN A 20 -31.67 -7.11 19.68
N ILE A 21 -31.45 -7.65 18.48
CA ILE A 21 -32.16 -8.84 18.00
C ILE A 21 -31.47 -10.16 18.35
N PHE A 22 -30.16 -10.15 18.56
CA PHE A 22 -29.35 -11.35 18.82
C PHE A 22 -29.85 -12.16 20.02
N PRO A 23 -30.22 -11.58 21.20
CA PRO A 23 -30.73 -12.34 22.34
C PRO A 23 -31.96 -13.15 22.02
N THR A 24 -32.87 -12.62 21.18
CA THR A 24 -34.08 -13.33 20.76
C THR A 24 -33.79 -14.43 19.74
N LEU A 25 -32.99 -14.12 18.72
CA LEU A 25 -32.65 -15.09 17.67
C LEU A 25 -31.71 -16.20 18.16
N SER A 26 -30.92 -15.95 19.18
CA SER A 26 -30.00 -16.95 19.76
C SER A 26 -30.74 -18.11 20.44
N GLN A 27 -31.97 -17.91 20.84
CA GLN A 27 -32.84 -18.93 21.42
C GLN A 27 -33.48 -19.86 20.38
N ASP A 28 -33.37 -19.55 19.09
CA ASP A 28 -33.92 -20.39 18.01
C ASP A 28 -33.06 -21.64 17.85
N PRO A 29 -33.60 -22.86 18.07
CA PRO A 29 -32.81 -24.08 18.08
C PRO A 29 -32.44 -24.58 16.67
N ARG A 30 -32.97 -23.95 15.62
CA ARG A 30 -32.73 -24.40 14.24
C ARG A 30 -31.27 -24.19 13.84
N ALA A 31 -30.60 -25.27 13.43
CA ALA A 31 -29.17 -25.26 13.06
C ALA A 31 -28.84 -24.22 11.97
N GLY A 32 -29.76 -23.98 11.01
CA GLY A 32 -29.59 -22.94 9.99
C GLY A 32 -29.54 -21.54 10.58
N VAL A 33 -30.38 -21.22 11.57
CA VAL A 33 -30.39 -19.93 12.26
C VAL A 33 -29.08 -19.74 13.05
N GLN A 34 -28.69 -20.75 13.83
CA GLN A 34 -27.44 -20.72 14.60
C GLN A 34 -26.20 -20.53 13.71
N THR A 35 -26.22 -21.06 12.50
CA THR A 35 -25.12 -20.86 11.53
C THR A 35 -25.09 -19.41 11.03
N LEU A 36 -26.22 -18.82 10.67
CA LEU A 36 -26.31 -17.42 10.25
C LEU A 36 -25.86 -16.46 11.35
N LEU A 37 -26.28 -16.70 12.59
CA LEU A 37 -25.88 -15.88 13.74
C LEU A 37 -24.35 -15.93 13.96
N ARG A 38 -23.76 -17.13 13.92
CA ARG A 38 -22.29 -17.27 14.05
C ARG A 38 -21.52 -16.59 12.92
N GLN A 39 -22.03 -16.66 11.69
CA GLN A 39 -21.42 -15.98 10.54
C GLN A 39 -21.47 -14.47 10.71
N LYS A 40 -22.63 -13.90 11.10
CA LYS A 40 -22.80 -12.47 11.30
C LYS A 40 -21.96 -11.95 12.48
N GLN A 41 -21.93 -12.68 13.57
CA GLN A 41 -21.08 -12.33 14.72
C GLN A 41 -19.60 -12.28 14.35
N ARG A 42 -19.10 -13.29 13.62
CA ARG A 42 -17.71 -13.29 13.12
C ARG A 42 -17.43 -12.15 12.16
N GLN A 43 -18.42 -11.75 11.35
CA GLN A 43 -18.31 -10.59 10.48
C GLN A 43 -18.08 -9.32 11.31
N PHE A 44 -18.92 -9.04 12.28
CA PHE A 44 -18.79 -7.86 13.17
C PHE A 44 -17.50 -7.88 14.00
N GLU A 45 -17.11 -9.03 14.52
CA GLU A 45 -15.83 -9.18 15.24
C GLU A 45 -14.64 -8.85 14.33
N ARG A 46 -14.67 -9.29 13.06
CA ARG A 46 -13.63 -8.97 12.07
C ARG A 46 -13.62 -7.49 11.72
N GLU A 47 -14.77 -6.88 11.46
CA GLU A 47 -14.90 -5.45 11.16
C GLU A 47 -14.36 -4.60 12.32
N ARG A 48 -14.74 -4.94 13.54
CA ARG A 48 -14.22 -4.27 14.75
C ARG A 48 -12.71 -4.44 14.90
N ALA A 49 -12.18 -5.63 14.65
CA ALA A 49 -10.74 -5.87 14.72
C ALA A 49 -9.97 -5.03 13.69
N LEU A 50 -10.50 -4.89 12.46
CA LEU A 50 -9.92 -4.02 11.44
C LEU A 50 -9.95 -2.55 11.84
N GLN A 51 -11.03 -2.09 12.44
CA GLN A 51 -11.14 -0.71 12.94
C GLN A 51 -10.14 -0.44 14.08
N VAL A 52 -10.05 -1.34 15.05
CA VAL A 52 -9.08 -1.21 16.16
C VAL A 52 -7.64 -1.22 15.64
N ASP A 53 -7.31 -2.08 14.66
CA ASP A 53 -5.98 -2.11 14.05
C ASP A 53 -5.69 -0.82 13.28
N PHE A 54 -6.67 -0.29 12.55
CA PHE A 54 -6.56 0.98 11.84
C PHE A 54 -6.27 2.14 12.80
N GLU A 55 -7.07 2.29 13.87
CA GLU A 55 -6.87 3.34 14.90
C GLU A 55 -5.49 3.22 15.58
N ARG A 56 -5.07 2.00 15.89
CA ARG A 56 -3.72 1.77 16.42
C ARG A 56 -2.62 2.26 15.49
N ARG A 57 -2.80 2.12 14.17
CA ARG A 57 -1.81 2.58 13.18
C ARG A 57 -1.91 4.06 12.86
N MET A 58 -2.99 4.75 13.25
CA MET A 58 -3.12 6.21 13.20
C MET A 58 -2.37 6.92 14.35
N THR A 59 -1.71 6.18 15.26
CA THR A 59 -1.03 6.74 16.44
C THR A 59 -0.02 7.83 16.07
N TYR A 60 0.81 7.61 15.07
CA TYR A 60 1.83 8.57 14.66
C TYR A 60 1.22 9.84 14.06
N GLU A 61 0.21 9.70 13.23
CA GLU A 61 -0.54 10.84 12.68
C GLU A 61 -1.20 11.64 13.81
N HIS A 62 -1.82 10.96 14.80
CA HIS A 62 -2.42 11.62 15.96
C HIS A 62 -1.39 12.31 16.86
N GLU A 63 -0.23 11.71 17.09
CA GLU A 63 0.86 12.35 17.87
C GLU A 63 1.36 13.64 17.21
N TRP A 64 1.51 13.66 15.89
CA TRP A 64 1.91 14.86 15.16
C TRP A 64 0.79 15.90 15.14
N LYS A 65 -0.47 15.50 14.96
CA LYS A 65 -1.64 16.40 15.06
C LYS A 65 -1.73 17.04 16.46
N ALA A 66 -1.50 16.28 17.53
CA ALA A 66 -1.49 16.79 18.90
C ALA A 66 -0.38 17.85 19.15
N ARG A 67 0.69 17.83 18.36
CA ARG A 67 1.77 18.83 18.37
C ARG A 67 1.47 20.07 17.50
N GLY A 68 0.30 20.14 16.87
CA GLY A 68 -0.17 21.26 16.06
C GLY A 68 0.12 21.15 14.56
N PHE A 69 0.65 20.04 14.06
CA PHE A 69 0.83 19.78 12.62
C PHE A 69 -0.49 19.32 12.00
N THR A 70 -0.81 19.83 10.83
CA THR A 70 -2.09 19.53 10.15
C THR A 70 -1.90 18.76 8.85
N ARG A 71 -0.82 19.04 8.12
CA ARG A 71 -0.51 18.45 6.83
C ARG A 71 0.62 17.43 6.96
N ILE A 72 0.26 16.26 7.52
CA ILE A 72 1.19 15.16 7.82
C ILE A 72 1.17 14.18 6.65
N VAL A 73 2.30 14.07 5.94
CA VAL A 73 2.44 13.25 4.74
C VAL A 73 3.18 11.97 5.04
N GLY A 74 2.59 10.84 4.67
CA GLY A 74 3.25 9.54 4.67
C GLY A 74 4.03 9.30 3.38
N VAL A 75 5.24 8.75 3.48
CA VAL A 75 6.14 8.52 2.33
C VAL A 75 6.70 7.11 2.36
N ASP A 76 6.62 6.41 1.23
CA ASP A 76 7.20 5.06 1.04
C ASP A 76 7.72 4.90 -0.39
N GLU A 77 8.58 3.90 -0.62
CA GLU A 77 9.13 3.57 -1.92
C GLU A 77 8.96 2.09 -2.29
N VAL A 78 9.11 1.82 -3.57
CA VAL A 78 9.18 0.47 -4.12
C VAL A 78 10.20 0.39 -5.24
N GLY A 79 10.79 -0.79 -5.42
CA GLY A 79 11.68 -1.03 -6.56
C GLY A 79 13.15 -0.75 -6.27
N ARG A 80 13.63 -0.82 -5.03
CA ARG A 80 15.07 -0.69 -4.72
C ARG A 80 15.88 -1.90 -5.14
N GLY A 81 15.35 -3.12 -4.93
CA GLY A 81 16.06 -4.38 -5.17
C GLY A 81 16.02 -4.98 -6.59
N PRO A 82 15.07 -4.65 -7.48
CA PRO A 82 15.01 -5.19 -8.83
C PRO A 82 16.22 -4.88 -9.69
N LEU A 83 16.50 -5.76 -10.67
CA LEU A 83 17.55 -5.61 -11.69
C LEU A 83 17.10 -4.70 -12.84
N ALA A 84 15.81 -4.47 -12.99
CA ALA A 84 15.22 -3.65 -14.04
C ALA A 84 14.07 -2.78 -13.55
N GLY A 85 13.83 -1.69 -14.25
CA GLY A 85 12.78 -0.72 -13.98
C GLY A 85 13.17 0.34 -12.96
N PRO A 86 12.33 1.37 -12.79
CA PRO A 86 12.59 2.53 -11.93
C PRO A 86 12.48 2.18 -10.45
N VAL A 87 13.00 3.07 -9.59
CA VAL A 87 12.52 3.21 -8.22
C VAL A 87 11.37 4.22 -8.23
N VAL A 88 10.29 3.90 -7.53
CA VAL A 88 9.09 4.73 -7.43
C VAL A 88 8.82 5.01 -5.96
N ALA A 89 8.61 6.26 -5.62
CA ALA A 89 8.15 6.68 -4.30
C ALA A 89 6.78 7.35 -4.41
N ALA A 90 6.01 7.27 -3.34
CA ALA A 90 4.79 8.05 -3.21
C ALA A 90 4.77 8.82 -1.89
N ALA A 91 4.09 9.96 -1.93
CA ALA A 91 3.79 10.81 -0.78
C ALA A 91 2.28 10.99 -0.71
N VAL A 92 1.68 10.74 0.45
CA VAL A 92 0.23 10.75 0.62
C VAL A 92 -0.16 11.57 1.84
N LEU A 93 -1.00 12.58 1.64
CA LEU A 93 -1.69 13.32 2.68
C LEU A 93 -3.14 12.83 2.74
N LEU A 94 -3.48 12.16 3.81
CA LEU A 94 -4.83 11.64 4.03
C LEU A 94 -5.76 12.74 4.57
N PRO A 95 -7.02 12.83 4.09
CA PRO A 95 -8.00 13.76 4.65
C PRO A 95 -8.39 13.39 6.08
N ASP A 96 -8.94 14.37 6.81
CA ASP A 96 -9.51 14.11 8.13
C ASP A 96 -10.67 13.11 8.03
N GLY A 97 -10.71 12.19 9.00
CA GLY A 97 -11.72 11.13 9.02
C GLY A 97 -11.50 10.02 8.00
N PHE A 98 -10.36 9.98 7.31
CA PHE A 98 -10.04 8.87 6.41
C PHE A 98 -10.11 7.53 7.15
N TYR A 99 -10.81 6.59 6.55
CA TYR A 99 -10.86 5.19 6.99
C TYR A 99 -10.90 4.26 5.78
N LEU A 100 -10.02 3.28 5.75
CA LEU A 100 -10.02 2.23 4.75
C LEU A 100 -9.72 0.88 5.42
N ALA A 101 -10.77 0.06 5.55
CA ALA A 101 -10.66 -1.25 6.19
C ALA A 101 -9.66 -2.15 5.46
N GLY A 102 -8.71 -2.71 6.22
CA GLY A 102 -7.72 -3.64 5.68
C GLY A 102 -6.56 -3.01 4.91
N LEU A 103 -6.48 -1.67 4.85
CA LEU A 103 -5.27 -1.00 4.35
C LEU A 103 -4.05 -1.44 5.17
N ASN A 104 -2.99 -1.91 4.51
CA ASN A 104 -1.80 -2.46 5.15
C ASN A 104 -0.60 -2.34 4.20
N ASP A 105 0.58 -2.80 4.63
CA ASP A 105 1.74 -3.05 3.79
C ASP A 105 1.30 -3.69 2.44
N SER A 106 1.66 -3.04 1.35
CA SER A 106 1.21 -3.42 0.00
C SER A 106 1.57 -4.85 -0.39
N LYS A 107 2.62 -5.43 0.21
CA LYS A 107 3.06 -6.82 -0.02
C LYS A 107 2.16 -7.85 0.68
N LYS A 108 1.42 -7.43 1.73
CA LYS A 108 0.46 -8.27 2.47
C LYS A 108 -0.94 -8.23 1.86
N MET A 109 -1.20 -7.31 0.94
CA MET A 109 -2.48 -7.16 0.27
C MET A 109 -2.53 -7.99 -1.03
N SER A 110 -3.69 -8.56 -1.36
CA SER A 110 -3.92 -9.14 -2.68
C SER A 110 -3.90 -8.04 -3.77
N LYS A 111 -3.62 -8.40 -5.03
CA LYS A 111 -3.64 -7.44 -6.15
C LYS A 111 -4.98 -6.70 -6.20
N THR A 112 -6.10 -7.43 -6.14
CA THR A 112 -7.46 -6.83 -6.18
C THR A 112 -7.69 -5.84 -5.01
N ALA A 113 -7.29 -6.20 -3.79
CA ALA A 113 -7.44 -5.31 -2.64
C ALA A 113 -6.54 -4.08 -2.76
N ARG A 114 -5.32 -4.22 -3.29
CA ARG A 114 -4.39 -3.12 -3.56
C ARG A 114 -4.92 -2.16 -4.62
N ASP A 115 -5.45 -2.68 -5.73
CA ASP A 115 -6.01 -1.87 -6.82
C ASP A 115 -7.25 -1.10 -6.33
N ALA A 116 -8.11 -1.71 -5.51
CA ALA A 116 -9.25 -1.03 -4.90
C ALA A 116 -8.82 0.05 -3.90
N ALA A 117 -7.82 -0.24 -3.05
CA ALA A 117 -7.26 0.73 -2.11
C ALA A 117 -6.61 1.91 -2.85
N TYR A 118 -5.84 1.64 -3.90
CA TYR A 118 -5.24 2.66 -4.77
C TYR A 118 -6.31 3.59 -5.35
N ALA A 119 -7.37 3.03 -5.94
CA ALA A 119 -8.44 3.83 -6.54
C ALA A 119 -9.10 4.77 -5.52
N HIS A 120 -9.37 4.26 -4.31
CA HIS A 120 -9.94 5.08 -3.24
C HIS A 120 -8.96 6.15 -2.73
N ILE A 121 -7.68 5.82 -2.51
CA ILE A 121 -6.67 6.79 -2.05
C ILE A 121 -6.53 7.94 -3.06
N ILE A 122 -6.41 7.64 -4.36
CA ILE A 122 -6.28 8.67 -5.41
C ILE A 122 -7.52 9.56 -5.50
N GLU A 123 -8.70 9.04 -5.20
CA GLU A 123 -9.95 9.81 -5.23
C GLU A 123 -10.05 10.83 -4.07
N VAL A 124 -9.54 10.48 -2.87
CA VAL A 124 -9.82 11.27 -1.65
C VAL A 124 -8.62 11.97 -1.04
N ALA A 125 -7.39 11.54 -1.37
CA ALA A 125 -6.15 12.05 -0.76
C ALA A 125 -5.37 12.95 -1.72
N GLU A 126 -4.52 13.81 -1.17
CA GLU A 126 -3.49 14.48 -1.97
C GLU A 126 -2.31 13.54 -2.14
N VAL A 127 -1.93 13.27 -3.39
CA VAL A 127 -0.93 12.25 -3.72
C VAL A 127 0.13 12.82 -4.67
N GLY A 128 1.39 12.61 -4.32
CA GLY A 128 2.52 12.83 -5.21
C GLY A 128 3.26 11.54 -5.51
N VAL A 129 3.83 11.41 -6.70
CA VAL A 129 4.61 10.24 -7.14
C VAL A 129 5.91 10.67 -7.77
N GLY A 130 7.02 10.22 -7.20
CA GLY A 130 8.36 10.43 -7.77
C GLY A 130 8.90 9.16 -8.41
N ILE A 131 9.50 9.30 -9.59
CA ILE A 131 9.98 8.20 -10.40
C ILE A 131 11.41 8.47 -10.83
N VAL A 132 12.35 7.59 -10.45
CA VAL A 132 13.74 7.71 -10.88
C VAL A 132 14.13 6.51 -11.73
N GLU A 133 14.51 6.80 -12.96
CA GLU A 133 14.80 5.83 -14.01
C GLU A 133 16.13 5.08 -13.79
N PRO A 134 16.28 3.86 -14.34
CA PRO A 134 17.48 3.04 -14.20
C PRO A 134 18.78 3.76 -14.55
N LYS A 135 18.77 4.60 -15.58
CA LYS A 135 19.94 5.38 -15.98
C LYS A 135 20.44 6.32 -14.87
N THR A 136 19.53 6.97 -14.15
CA THR A 136 19.87 7.83 -13.03
C THR A 136 20.34 6.99 -11.82
N ILE A 137 19.68 5.84 -11.57
CA ILE A 137 20.10 4.88 -10.52
C ILE A 137 21.55 4.45 -10.72
N ASP A 138 21.94 4.17 -11.96
CA ASP A 138 23.32 3.78 -12.28
C ASP A 138 24.35 4.90 -12.05
N VAL A 139 23.92 6.17 -12.10
CA VAL A 139 24.80 7.33 -11.90
C VAL A 139 24.96 7.69 -10.42
N ILE A 140 23.82 7.81 -9.69
CA ILE A 140 23.83 8.34 -8.31
C ILE A 140 23.63 7.26 -7.24
N ASN A 141 23.54 6.00 -7.59
CA ASN A 141 23.18 4.80 -6.81
C ASN A 141 21.72 4.76 -6.35
N ILE A 142 21.29 3.57 -5.86
CA ILE A 142 19.88 3.33 -5.47
C ILE A 142 19.47 4.11 -4.22
N TYR A 143 20.36 4.36 -3.27
CA TYR A 143 20.05 5.07 -2.05
C TYR A 143 19.72 6.54 -2.34
N GLU A 144 20.57 7.23 -3.08
CA GLU A 144 20.32 8.63 -3.48
C GLU A 144 19.15 8.75 -4.46
N SER A 145 18.97 7.77 -5.35
CA SER A 145 17.80 7.72 -6.25
C SER A 145 16.49 7.54 -5.48
N THR A 146 16.50 6.80 -4.38
CA THR A 146 15.32 6.66 -3.52
C THR A 146 14.98 7.98 -2.84
N LYS A 147 15.98 8.69 -2.28
CA LYS A 147 15.79 10.01 -1.69
C LYS A 147 15.26 11.03 -2.70
N LEU A 148 15.80 11.01 -3.92
CA LEU A 148 15.33 11.86 -5.02
C LEU A 148 13.87 11.58 -5.35
N ALA A 149 13.48 10.31 -5.54
CA ALA A 149 12.10 9.93 -5.81
C ALA A 149 11.15 10.37 -4.69
N MET A 150 11.53 10.16 -3.42
CA MET A 150 10.73 10.60 -2.28
C MET A 150 10.57 12.12 -2.25
N THR A 151 11.64 12.87 -2.49
CA THR A 151 11.61 14.33 -2.54
C THR A 151 10.72 14.84 -3.67
N GLU A 152 10.81 14.27 -4.86
CA GLU A 152 9.94 14.59 -5.98
C GLU A 152 8.46 14.31 -5.68
N ALA A 153 8.17 13.18 -5.01
CA ALA A 153 6.81 12.85 -4.58
C ALA A 153 6.26 13.88 -3.58
N ILE A 154 7.05 14.26 -2.57
CA ILE A 154 6.65 15.23 -1.54
C ILE A 154 6.33 16.59 -2.17
N HIS A 155 7.14 17.07 -3.11
CA HIS A 155 6.93 18.36 -3.77
C HIS A 155 5.62 18.45 -4.56
N GLN A 156 5.03 17.32 -4.95
CA GLN A 156 3.75 17.27 -5.67
C GLN A 156 2.52 17.35 -4.74
N VAL A 157 2.68 17.11 -3.44
CA VAL A 157 1.58 17.17 -2.47
C VAL A 157 1.23 18.61 -2.06
N GLY A 158 2.04 19.60 -2.44
CA GLY A 158 1.86 21.01 -2.08
C GLY A 158 2.48 21.36 -0.73
N GLU A 159 1.76 22.13 0.10
CA GLU A 159 2.27 22.48 1.44
C GLU A 159 2.29 21.25 2.35
N VAL A 160 3.39 21.08 3.08
CA VAL A 160 3.62 19.93 3.98
C VAL A 160 4.18 20.45 5.30
N ASP A 161 3.53 20.08 6.41
CA ASP A 161 3.96 20.50 7.76
C ASP A 161 4.90 19.47 8.41
N ALA A 162 4.69 18.19 8.15
CA ALA A 162 5.46 17.09 8.73
C ALA A 162 5.48 15.86 7.83
N LEU A 163 6.51 15.03 7.97
CA LEU A 163 6.71 13.80 7.20
C LEU A 163 6.82 12.58 8.12
N LEU A 164 6.10 11.51 7.78
CA LEU A 164 6.30 10.16 8.26
C LEU A 164 6.89 9.32 7.11
N ILE A 165 8.12 8.83 7.26
CA ILE A 165 8.88 8.23 6.16
C ILE A 165 9.26 6.78 6.52
N ASP A 166 9.05 5.83 5.60
CA ASP A 166 9.55 4.46 5.81
C ASP A 166 11.07 4.43 5.72
N ALA A 167 11.71 4.06 6.84
CA ALA A 167 13.12 3.71 7.03
C ALA A 167 14.18 4.66 6.42
N MET A 168 13.80 5.90 6.01
CA MET A 168 14.72 6.88 5.42
C MET A 168 14.63 8.24 6.11
N LYS A 169 15.68 9.05 5.93
CA LYS A 169 15.71 10.47 6.30
C LYS A 169 16.09 11.29 5.08
N LEU A 170 15.34 12.37 4.84
CA LEU A 170 15.55 13.27 3.71
C LEU A 170 16.22 14.58 4.15
N GLU A 171 16.92 15.22 3.24
CA GLU A 171 17.57 16.50 3.45
C GLU A 171 16.59 17.64 3.10
N LEU A 172 15.47 17.67 3.84
CA LEU A 172 14.43 18.68 3.71
C LEU A 172 14.29 19.41 5.04
N ASP A 173 14.04 20.74 4.96
CA ASP A 173 13.76 21.58 6.14
C ASP A 173 12.27 21.45 6.53
N ILE A 174 11.80 20.20 6.67
CA ILE A 174 10.47 19.84 7.10
C ILE A 174 10.63 18.86 8.28
N PRO A 175 9.94 19.08 9.40
CA PRO A 175 9.91 18.14 10.52
C PRO A 175 9.57 16.75 10.04
N GLN A 176 10.38 15.74 10.39
CA GLN A 176 10.20 14.39 9.86
C GLN A 176 10.52 13.32 10.89
N GLN A 177 9.84 12.18 10.77
CA GLN A 177 10.08 10.98 11.56
C GLN A 177 10.25 9.77 10.65
N SER A 178 11.40 9.12 10.77
CA SER A 178 11.67 7.84 10.10
C SER A 178 11.16 6.69 10.93
N LEU A 179 10.38 5.80 10.34
CA LEU A 179 9.80 4.63 10.98
C LEU A 179 10.27 3.36 10.28
N ILE A 180 11.00 2.51 10.98
CA ILE A 180 11.38 1.19 10.44
C ILE A 180 10.11 0.33 10.31
N LYS A 181 9.82 -0.16 9.10
CA LYS A 181 8.57 -0.83 8.73
C LYS A 181 7.35 0.09 8.91
N GLY A 182 7.50 1.34 8.53
CA GLY A 182 6.49 2.37 8.67
C GLY A 182 5.16 2.01 7.99
N ASP A 183 5.22 1.29 6.87
CA ASP A 183 4.09 0.73 6.14
C ASP A 183 3.18 -0.20 6.97
N THR A 184 3.70 -0.78 8.06
CA THR A 184 2.92 -1.56 9.04
C THR A 184 2.50 -0.77 10.27
N LEU A 185 3.08 0.40 10.50
CA LEU A 185 2.94 1.19 11.73
C LEU A 185 2.10 2.47 11.54
N SER A 186 2.13 3.06 10.36
CA SER A 186 1.43 4.31 10.01
C SER A 186 0.49 4.08 8.83
N VAL A 187 -0.72 4.66 8.91
CA VAL A 187 -1.73 4.55 7.85
C VAL A 187 -1.33 5.37 6.63
N SER A 188 -0.76 6.55 6.81
CA SER A 188 -0.31 7.40 5.70
C SER A 188 0.86 6.78 4.94
N ILE A 189 1.81 6.14 5.64
CA ILE A 189 2.91 5.38 4.99
C ILE A 189 2.35 4.14 4.27
N ALA A 190 1.39 3.41 4.87
CA ALA A 190 0.74 2.29 4.20
C ALA A 190 0.00 2.71 2.92
N ALA A 191 -0.65 3.87 2.93
CA ALA A 191 -1.27 4.43 1.73
C ALA A 191 -0.22 4.77 0.66
N ALA A 192 0.90 5.38 1.02
CA ALA A 192 2.03 5.63 0.13
C ALA A 192 2.61 4.33 -0.46
N SER A 193 2.78 3.29 0.38
CA SER A 193 3.22 1.95 -0.05
C SER A 193 2.32 1.37 -1.14
N VAL A 194 1.00 1.45 -0.96
CA VAL A 194 0.02 0.98 -1.95
C VAL A 194 0.13 1.77 -3.25
N VAL A 195 0.20 3.11 -3.17
CA VAL A 195 0.30 3.98 -4.36
C VAL A 195 1.58 3.68 -5.13
N ALA A 196 2.73 3.72 -4.48
CA ALA A 196 4.02 3.44 -5.12
C ALA A 196 4.03 2.06 -5.78
N LYS A 197 3.49 1.04 -5.08
CA LYS A 197 3.44 -0.34 -5.58
C LYS A 197 2.56 -0.48 -6.82
N VAL A 198 1.36 0.10 -6.82
CA VAL A 198 0.44 -0.02 -7.97
C VAL A 198 1.00 0.73 -9.18
N VAL A 199 1.52 1.93 -8.99
CA VAL A 199 2.14 2.71 -10.09
C VAL A 199 3.30 1.93 -10.70
N ARG A 200 4.23 1.42 -9.87
CA ARG A 200 5.38 0.68 -10.39
C ARG A 200 4.99 -0.63 -11.06
N ASP A 201 4.04 -1.38 -10.50
CA ASP A 201 3.61 -2.65 -11.10
C ASP A 201 3.01 -2.41 -12.49
N ARG A 202 2.20 -1.36 -12.69
CA ARG A 202 1.67 -0.97 -14.01
C ARG A 202 2.79 -0.61 -15.00
N MET A 203 3.79 0.15 -14.57
CA MET A 203 4.96 0.43 -15.42
C MET A 203 5.69 -0.85 -15.83
N MET A 204 5.83 -1.81 -14.92
CA MET A 204 6.49 -3.09 -15.23
C MET A 204 5.64 -3.98 -16.15
N GLU A 205 4.30 -3.90 -16.07
CA GLU A 205 3.38 -4.53 -17.02
C GLU A 205 3.55 -3.92 -18.44
N GLU A 206 3.69 -2.60 -18.56
CA GLU A 206 3.97 -1.91 -19.84
C GLU A 206 5.37 -2.26 -20.39
N TYR A 207 6.38 -2.37 -19.54
CA TYR A 207 7.72 -2.82 -19.94
C TYR A 207 7.73 -4.29 -20.40
N ASP A 208 6.86 -5.14 -19.86
CA ASP A 208 6.73 -6.53 -20.35
C ASP A 208 6.23 -6.60 -21.81
N LEU A 209 5.35 -5.66 -22.20
CA LEU A 209 4.89 -5.51 -23.58
C LEU A 209 6.00 -4.96 -24.49
N THR A 210 6.78 -4.00 -24.00
CA THR A 210 7.86 -3.35 -24.76
C THR A 210 9.08 -4.25 -24.91
N TYR A 211 9.40 -5.02 -23.90
CA TYR A 211 10.56 -5.92 -23.83
C TYR A 211 10.12 -7.34 -23.48
N PRO A 212 9.46 -8.07 -24.40
CA PRO A 212 8.94 -9.40 -24.10
C PRO A 212 10.05 -10.43 -23.85
N GLY A 213 9.78 -11.38 -22.99
CA GLY A 213 10.67 -12.52 -22.72
C GLY A 213 11.50 -12.42 -21.44
N TYR A 214 11.36 -11.34 -20.66
CA TYR A 214 11.96 -11.19 -19.34
C TYR A 214 10.95 -11.46 -18.22
N GLY A 215 9.65 -11.46 -18.50
CA GLY A 215 8.55 -11.73 -17.57
C GLY A 215 8.32 -10.60 -16.56
N PHE A 216 8.52 -9.34 -16.94
CA PHE A 216 8.44 -8.17 -16.06
C PHE A 216 7.07 -7.99 -15.42
N ALA A 217 5.99 -8.34 -16.11
CA ALA A 217 4.64 -8.31 -15.55
C ALA A 217 4.47 -9.25 -14.32
N LYS A 218 5.27 -10.32 -14.25
CA LYS A 218 5.20 -11.29 -13.16
C LYS A 218 6.25 -11.05 -12.07
N ASN A 219 7.47 -10.71 -12.49
CA ASN A 219 8.60 -10.59 -11.58
C ASN A 219 8.91 -9.15 -11.17
N ALA A 220 8.23 -8.16 -11.74
CA ALA A 220 8.43 -6.73 -11.48
C ALA A 220 9.91 -6.30 -11.57
N GLY A 221 10.71 -6.95 -12.42
CA GLY A 221 12.13 -6.69 -12.62
C GLY A 221 13.07 -7.36 -11.61
N TYR A 222 12.56 -8.15 -10.65
CA TYR A 222 13.40 -8.92 -9.75
C TYR A 222 14.10 -10.06 -10.50
N GLY A 223 15.31 -10.43 -10.04
CA GLY A 223 16.16 -11.46 -10.63
C GLY A 223 15.65 -12.88 -10.40
N THR A 224 14.43 -13.17 -10.83
CA THR A 224 13.90 -14.53 -10.86
C THR A 224 14.58 -15.35 -11.95
N GLU A 225 14.48 -16.70 -11.88
CA GLU A 225 15.08 -17.56 -12.91
C GLU A 225 14.59 -17.20 -14.32
N ALA A 226 13.29 -16.89 -14.47
CA ALA A 226 12.74 -16.45 -15.76
C ALA A 226 13.38 -15.15 -16.27
N HIS A 227 13.64 -14.18 -15.38
CA HIS A 227 14.31 -12.92 -15.75
C HIS A 227 15.78 -13.17 -16.14
N LEU A 228 16.50 -13.97 -15.35
CA LEU A 228 17.90 -14.32 -15.62
C LEU A 228 18.03 -15.11 -16.94
N GLU A 229 17.09 -16.00 -17.24
CA GLU A 229 17.05 -16.70 -18.53
C GLU A 229 16.77 -15.73 -19.70
N GLY A 230 15.85 -14.79 -19.50
CA GLY A 230 15.63 -13.69 -20.44
C GLY A 230 16.92 -12.90 -20.71
N LEU A 231 17.65 -12.54 -19.68
CA LEU A 231 18.95 -11.86 -19.78
C LEU A 231 20.00 -12.68 -20.55
N ARG A 232 20.13 -13.97 -20.27
CA ARG A 232 21.07 -14.86 -21.00
C ARG A 232 20.75 -14.96 -22.48
N ARG A 233 19.48 -14.99 -22.82
CA ARG A 233 19.01 -15.20 -24.20
C ARG A 233 18.92 -13.92 -25.02
N LEU A 234 18.45 -12.81 -24.40
CA LEU A 234 18.08 -11.58 -25.11
C LEU A 234 19.01 -10.41 -24.79
N GLY A 235 19.90 -10.58 -23.80
CA GLY A 235 20.81 -9.52 -23.33
C GLY A 235 20.10 -8.48 -22.45
N VAL A 236 20.77 -7.34 -22.23
CA VAL A 236 20.25 -6.24 -21.41
C VAL A 236 19.48 -5.24 -22.25
N THR A 237 18.39 -4.70 -21.70
CA THR A 237 17.60 -3.61 -22.27
C THR A 237 17.93 -2.27 -21.62
N PRO A 238 17.44 -1.13 -22.14
CA PRO A 238 17.66 0.19 -21.55
C PRO A 238 17.10 0.34 -20.12
N ILE A 239 16.12 -0.48 -19.71
CA ILE A 239 15.54 -0.43 -18.36
C ILE A 239 16.30 -1.29 -17.33
N HIS A 240 17.34 -2.01 -17.72
CA HIS A 240 18.18 -2.76 -16.79
C HIS A 240 19.18 -1.84 -16.11
N ARG A 241 19.41 -2.10 -14.83
CA ARG A 241 20.36 -1.36 -13.98
C ARG A 241 21.75 -1.96 -14.12
N ARG A 242 22.61 -1.30 -14.89
CA ARG A 242 23.94 -1.80 -15.28
C ARG A 242 24.91 -1.92 -14.10
N THR A 243 24.68 -1.19 -13.02
CA THR A 243 25.50 -1.26 -11.81
C THR A 243 25.11 -2.39 -10.85
N PHE A 244 23.96 -3.06 -11.09
CA PHE A 244 23.46 -4.14 -10.24
C PHE A 244 24.00 -5.51 -10.66
N ALA A 245 24.43 -6.32 -9.68
CA ALA A 245 24.77 -7.72 -9.95
C ALA A 245 23.49 -8.54 -10.22
N PRO A 246 23.51 -9.49 -11.20
CA PRO A 246 24.66 -9.91 -12.00
C PRO A 246 24.93 -9.04 -13.24
N ILE A 247 24.06 -8.09 -13.60
CA ILE A 247 24.10 -7.32 -14.86
C ILE A 247 25.43 -6.59 -15.06
N LYS A 248 26.02 -6.05 -13.99
CA LYS A 248 27.32 -5.36 -14.03
C LYS A 248 28.49 -6.22 -14.49
N HIS A 249 28.30 -7.53 -14.62
CA HIS A 249 29.29 -8.50 -15.05
C HIS A 249 28.97 -9.12 -16.41
N MET A 250 27.88 -8.65 -17.04
CA MET A 250 27.46 -9.01 -18.39
C MET A 250 27.88 -7.92 -19.37
#